data_c61d4272ec25ed246132b494d6df155f
#
_entry.id   c61d4272ec25ed246132b494d6df155f
#
_cell.length_a   1.000
_cell.length_b   1.000
_cell.length_c   1.000
_cell.angle_alpha   90.00
_cell.angle_beta   90.00
_cell.angle_gamma   90.00
#
_symmetry.space_group_name_H-M   'P 1'
#
loop_
_entity.id
_entity.type
_entity.pdbx_description
1 polymer ?
#
loop_
_entity_poly.entity_id
_entity_poly.type
_entity_poly.pdbx_seq_one_letter_code
_entity_poly.pdbx_strand_id
1 'polypeptide(L)'
;SEMCIRDRYYIAPAIDKDKDQSFFLWGLKQDILQRMLLPMGELTKGDARTYAAVRGFERVATKKDSIGVCFCPLDYRSFLRREVPALQLRGRGRFVDEKGNFLGWHEGYPFYTVGQRRGLGLQLNSAVFVKEIRRKENEVVLAPLASLYRNEMWLKDWNLVDEEKVFNSEKIIVKIRYRKQANHCRVTLTSDGYLLVTLLEALEAIAPGQAAAFYLSLIHISEPTR
;
A
#
# COMPACT_ATOMS: atom_id res chain seq x y z
N SER A 1 5.25 -14.80 -33.61
CA SER A 1 5.48 -15.82 -32.60
C SER A 1 4.70 -15.51 -31.34
N GLU A 2 3.45 -15.90 -31.37
CA GLU A 2 2.40 -15.62 -30.36
C GLU A 2 2.41 -16.59 -29.16
N MET A 3 3.54 -17.20 -28.86
CA MET A 3 3.56 -18.38 -27.99
C MET A 3 3.80 -18.13 -26.51
N CYS A 4 4.03 -16.88 -26.04
CA CYS A 4 4.45 -16.67 -24.65
C CYS A 4 3.44 -15.97 -23.73
N ILE A 5 2.25 -15.64 -24.19
CA ILE A 5 1.23 -14.98 -23.33
C ILE A 5 0.25 -15.99 -22.71
N ARG A 6 0.21 -17.24 -23.20
CA ARG A 6 -0.82 -18.23 -22.81
C ARG A 6 -0.53 -18.98 -21.52
N ASP A 7 0.67 -18.94 -20.97
CA ASP A 7 1.05 -19.83 -19.87
C ASP A 7 1.03 -19.17 -18.49
N ARG A 8 0.71 -17.87 -18.39
CA ARG A 8 0.69 -17.15 -17.11
C ARG A 8 -0.55 -16.29 -16.97
N TYR A 9 -1.13 -16.34 -15.77
CA TYR A 9 -2.29 -15.53 -15.41
C TYR A 9 -1.82 -14.24 -14.72
N TYR A 10 -2.40 -13.12 -15.12
CA TYR A 10 -2.11 -11.80 -14.57
C TYR A 10 -3.38 -11.17 -14.02
N ILE A 11 -3.22 -10.24 -13.07
CA ILE A 11 -4.32 -9.42 -12.58
C ILE A 11 -4.27 -8.10 -13.33
N ALA A 12 -5.33 -7.82 -14.09
CA ALA A 12 -5.53 -6.51 -14.70
C ALA A 12 -6.20 -5.55 -13.70
N PRO A 13 -5.84 -4.24 -13.73
CA PRO A 13 -6.59 -3.24 -12.99
C PRO A 13 -8.04 -3.20 -13.42
N ALA A 14 -8.96 -2.91 -12.47
CA ALA A 14 -10.38 -2.74 -12.78
C ALA A 14 -10.62 -1.47 -13.63
N ILE A 15 -11.75 -1.45 -14.38
CA ILE A 15 -12.20 -0.28 -15.13
C ILE A 15 -12.45 0.91 -14.19
N ASP A 16 -13.08 0.67 -13.03
CA ASP A 16 -13.28 1.67 -11.99
C ASP A 16 -11.99 1.86 -11.18
N LYS A 17 -11.18 2.82 -11.60
CA LYS A 17 -9.88 3.12 -10.98
C LYS A 17 -9.97 3.53 -9.51
N ASP A 18 -11.11 4.11 -9.08
CA ASP A 18 -11.32 4.51 -7.70
C ASP A 18 -11.69 3.33 -6.79
N LYS A 19 -12.14 2.22 -7.38
CA LYS A 19 -12.55 1.01 -6.68
C LYS A 19 -11.66 -0.20 -7.00
N ASP A 20 -10.62 0.00 -7.80
CA ASP A 20 -9.66 -1.05 -8.15
C ASP A 20 -8.94 -1.59 -6.91
N GLN A 21 -9.12 -2.87 -6.61
CA GLN A 21 -8.50 -3.56 -5.48
C GLN A 21 -7.39 -4.53 -5.90
N SER A 22 -6.91 -4.46 -7.13
CA SER A 22 -5.83 -5.31 -7.64
C SER A 22 -4.56 -5.22 -6.78
N PHE A 23 -4.33 -4.06 -6.15
CA PHE A 23 -3.22 -3.85 -5.20
C PHE A 23 -3.15 -4.91 -4.09
N PHE A 24 -4.28 -5.40 -3.58
CA PHE A 24 -4.30 -6.36 -2.47
C PHE A 24 -4.06 -7.81 -2.90
N LEU A 25 -4.00 -8.07 -4.20
CA LEU A 25 -3.89 -9.41 -4.78
C LEU A 25 -2.45 -9.79 -5.16
N TRP A 26 -1.46 -8.96 -4.83
CA TRP A 26 -0.04 -9.16 -5.16
C TRP A 26 0.55 -10.49 -4.69
N GLY A 27 0.04 -11.04 -3.59
CA GLY A 27 0.55 -12.29 -3.01
C GLY A 27 -0.03 -13.58 -3.60
N LEU A 28 -0.92 -13.48 -4.60
CA LEU A 28 -1.55 -14.66 -5.19
C LEU A 28 -0.62 -15.38 -6.17
N LYS A 29 -0.60 -16.71 -6.07
CA LYS A 29 0.19 -17.58 -6.95
C LYS A 29 -0.61 -18.03 -8.17
N GLN A 30 0.08 -18.57 -9.17
CA GLN A 30 -0.49 -18.98 -10.45
C GLN A 30 -1.62 -20.02 -10.32
N ASP A 31 -1.50 -20.96 -9.41
CA ASP A 31 -2.51 -22.01 -9.12
C ASP A 31 -3.83 -21.42 -8.59
N ILE A 32 -3.76 -20.28 -7.91
CA ILE A 32 -4.95 -19.53 -7.46
C ILE A 32 -5.48 -18.65 -8.58
N LEU A 33 -4.59 -17.91 -9.27
CA LEU A 33 -4.97 -16.98 -10.32
C LEU A 33 -5.72 -17.66 -11.45
N GLN A 34 -5.30 -18.85 -11.89
CA GLN A 34 -5.99 -19.61 -12.96
C GLN A 34 -7.43 -20.01 -12.63
N ARG A 35 -7.79 -20.05 -11.34
CA ARG A 35 -9.14 -20.42 -10.88
C ARG A 35 -9.96 -19.23 -10.40
N MET A 36 -9.34 -18.05 -10.34
CA MET A 36 -9.95 -16.85 -9.80
C MET A 36 -10.87 -16.19 -10.82
N LEU A 37 -12.09 -15.87 -10.42
CA LEU A 37 -13.02 -15.08 -11.19
C LEU A 37 -13.23 -13.72 -10.53
N LEU A 38 -13.09 -12.64 -11.28
CA LEU A 38 -13.22 -11.26 -10.83
C LEU A 38 -14.35 -10.56 -11.60
N PRO A 39 -15.63 -10.91 -11.37
CA PRO A 39 -16.75 -10.45 -12.19
C PRO A 39 -16.99 -8.95 -12.11
N MET A 40 -16.46 -8.28 -11.09
CA MET A 40 -16.60 -6.83 -10.90
C MET A 40 -15.54 -6.01 -11.64
N GLY A 41 -14.55 -6.66 -12.25
CA GLY A 41 -13.42 -5.97 -12.90
C GLY A 41 -13.82 -5.10 -14.08
N GLU A 42 -14.89 -5.48 -14.78
CA GLU A 42 -15.43 -4.79 -15.98
C GLU A 42 -16.64 -3.88 -15.67
N LEU A 43 -16.95 -3.66 -14.39
CA LEU A 43 -18.08 -2.84 -13.97
C LEU A 43 -17.60 -1.64 -13.15
N THR A 44 -18.24 -0.50 -13.38
CA THR A 44 -18.11 0.61 -12.44
C THR A 44 -18.96 0.35 -11.19
N LYS A 45 -18.67 1.07 -10.12
CA LYS A 45 -19.53 1.03 -8.92
C LYS A 45 -20.97 1.45 -9.20
N GLY A 46 -21.15 2.39 -10.15
CA GLY A 46 -22.46 2.81 -10.63
C GLY A 46 -23.23 1.68 -11.30
N ASP A 47 -22.58 0.97 -12.23
CA ASP A 47 -23.17 -0.17 -12.93
C ASP A 47 -23.56 -1.28 -11.96
N ALA A 48 -22.69 -1.60 -11.00
CA ALA A 48 -22.98 -2.60 -9.98
C ALA A 48 -24.20 -2.24 -9.11
N ARG A 49 -24.35 -0.96 -8.75
CA ARG A 49 -25.51 -0.48 -8.00
C ARG A 49 -26.80 -0.54 -8.83
N THR A 50 -26.74 -0.13 -10.09
CA THR A 50 -27.86 -0.22 -11.02
C THR A 50 -28.30 -1.67 -11.20
N TYR A 51 -27.35 -2.57 -11.40
CA TYR A 51 -27.63 -4.00 -11.52
C TYR A 51 -28.30 -4.56 -10.25
N ALA A 52 -27.82 -4.18 -9.07
CA ALA A 52 -28.42 -4.59 -7.81
C ALA A 52 -29.85 -4.07 -7.64
N ALA A 53 -30.10 -2.81 -7.99
CA ALA A 53 -31.45 -2.20 -7.91
C ALA A 53 -32.45 -2.92 -8.84
N VAL A 54 -32.07 -3.16 -10.10
CA VAL A 54 -32.91 -3.88 -11.09
C VAL A 54 -33.24 -5.30 -10.62
N ARG A 55 -32.36 -5.93 -9.84
CA ARG A 55 -32.57 -7.26 -9.26
C ARG A 55 -33.30 -7.25 -7.91
N GLY A 56 -33.83 -6.10 -7.47
CA GLY A 56 -34.60 -5.97 -6.22
C GLY A 56 -33.74 -5.84 -4.94
N PHE A 57 -32.41 -5.61 -5.07
CA PHE A 57 -31.51 -5.43 -3.94
C PHE A 57 -31.31 -3.94 -3.61
N GLU A 58 -32.37 -3.17 -3.47
CA GLU A 58 -32.35 -1.72 -3.27
C GLU A 58 -31.52 -1.29 -2.05
N ARG A 59 -31.63 -2.01 -0.93
CA ARG A 59 -30.85 -1.72 0.29
C ARG A 59 -29.34 -1.82 0.07
N VAL A 60 -28.90 -2.74 -0.80
CA VAL A 60 -27.50 -2.91 -1.16
C VAL A 60 -27.07 -1.82 -2.13
N ALA A 61 -27.91 -1.50 -3.11
CA ALA A 61 -27.68 -0.47 -4.12
C ALA A 61 -27.47 0.92 -3.50
N THR A 62 -28.21 1.25 -2.43
CA THR A 62 -28.16 2.57 -1.76
C THR A 62 -27.19 2.65 -0.59
N LYS A 63 -26.66 1.51 -0.10
CA LYS A 63 -25.74 1.48 1.04
C LYS A 63 -24.47 2.27 0.76
N LYS A 64 -24.08 3.13 1.72
CA LYS A 64 -22.78 3.82 1.68
C LYS A 64 -21.63 2.81 1.79
N ASP A 65 -20.54 3.11 1.09
CA ASP A 65 -19.33 2.29 1.19
C ASP A 65 -18.76 2.32 2.60
N SER A 66 -18.36 1.16 3.12
CA SER A 66 -17.61 1.08 4.37
C SER A 66 -16.20 1.60 4.14
N ILE A 67 -15.78 2.59 4.92
CA ILE A 67 -14.43 3.19 4.82
C ILE A 67 -13.44 2.52 5.78
N GLY A 68 -13.93 1.76 6.74
CA GLY A 68 -13.13 1.11 7.78
C GLY A 68 -13.10 -0.41 7.68
N VAL A 69 -12.23 -1.01 8.49
CA VAL A 69 -12.17 -2.47 8.67
C VAL A 69 -13.35 -2.90 9.51
N CYS A 70 -14.05 -3.96 9.11
CA CYS A 70 -15.32 -4.39 9.73
C CYS A 70 -15.18 -4.77 11.23
N PHE A 71 -13.98 -5.15 11.69
CA PHE A 71 -13.69 -5.48 13.08
C PHE A 71 -13.15 -4.31 13.91
N CYS A 72 -13.01 -3.11 13.33
CA CYS A 72 -12.52 -1.92 14.00
C CYS A 72 -13.52 -0.75 13.83
N PRO A 73 -14.68 -0.78 14.53
CA PRO A 73 -15.78 0.17 14.29
C PRO A 73 -15.49 1.59 14.79
N LEU A 74 -14.59 1.76 15.75
CA LEU A 74 -14.26 3.05 16.35
C LEU A 74 -12.92 3.57 15.79
N ASP A 75 -11.83 3.23 16.44
CA ASP A 75 -10.48 3.59 16.04
C ASP A 75 -9.50 2.44 16.30
N TYR A 76 -8.40 2.41 15.53
CA TYR A 76 -7.42 1.34 15.63
C TYR A 76 -6.68 1.33 17.00
N ARG A 77 -6.60 2.45 17.70
CA ARG A 77 -5.92 2.52 19.01
C ARG A 77 -6.71 1.75 20.06
N SER A 78 -8.04 1.91 20.08
CA SER A 78 -8.93 1.13 20.95
C SER A 78 -8.84 -0.35 20.64
N PHE A 79 -8.79 -0.73 19.35
CA PHE A 79 -8.58 -2.09 18.92
C PHE A 79 -7.23 -2.64 19.42
N LEU A 80 -6.12 -1.91 19.20
CA LEU A 80 -4.81 -2.35 19.65
C LEU A 80 -4.73 -2.51 21.17
N ARG A 81 -5.33 -1.61 21.95
CA ARG A 81 -5.36 -1.72 23.42
C ARG A 81 -6.12 -2.96 23.90
N ARG A 82 -7.11 -3.41 23.16
CA ARG A 82 -7.89 -4.60 23.50
C ARG A 82 -7.19 -5.90 23.10
N GLU A 83 -6.61 -5.94 21.90
CA GLU A 83 -6.10 -7.19 21.31
C GLU A 83 -4.60 -7.42 21.57
N VAL A 84 -3.84 -6.36 21.85
CA VAL A 84 -2.40 -6.45 22.04
C VAL A 84 -2.05 -6.37 23.54
N PRO A 85 -1.24 -7.29 24.07
CA PRO A 85 -0.81 -7.24 25.45
C PRO A 85 -0.15 -5.89 25.78
N ALA A 86 -0.49 -5.32 26.95
CA ALA A 86 -0.03 -3.99 27.38
C ALA A 86 1.52 -3.84 27.32
N LEU A 87 2.26 -4.91 27.62
CA LEU A 87 3.72 -4.92 27.52
C LEU A 87 4.23 -4.66 26.10
N GLN A 88 3.52 -5.13 25.07
CA GLN A 88 3.87 -4.90 23.67
C GLN A 88 3.52 -3.49 23.18
N LEU A 89 2.58 -2.81 23.84
CA LEU A 89 2.23 -1.42 23.56
C LEU A 89 3.27 -0.43 24.07
N ARG A 90 4.23 -0.89 24.89
CA ARG A 90 5.43 -0.14 25.36
C ARG A 90 5.14 1.07 26.25
N GLY A 91 3.89 1.51 26.39
CA GLY A 91 3.54 2.67 27.21
C GLY A 91 4.17 3.98 26.74
N ARG A 92 4.39 4.91 27.68
CA ARG A 92 4.86 6.27 27.40
C ARG A 92 6.24 6.27 26.77
N GLY A 93 6.38 6.93 25.62
CA GLY A 93 7.63 7.13 24.88
C GLY A 93 7.82 8.58 24.47
N ARG A 94 8.91 8.88 23.73
CA ARG A 94 9.30 10.25 23.38
C ARG A 94 9.10 10.53 21.90
N PHE A 95 8.52 11.68 21.58
CA PHE A 95 8.70 12.32 20.28
C PHE A 95 10.02 13.08 20.29
N VAL A 96 10.83 12.87 19.27
CA VAL A 96 12.10 13.55 19.07
C VAL A 96 12.22 14.10 17.65
N ASP A 97 13.04 15.12 17.46
CA ASP A 97 13.41 15.57 16.11
C ASP A 97 14.52 14.67 15.51
N GLU A 98 14.98 15.02 14.29
CA GLU A 98 16.06 14.28 13.59
C GLU A 98 17.39 14.34 14.33
N LYS A 99 17.59 15.32 15.20
CA LYS A 99 18.80 15.50 16.03
C LYS A 99 18.68 14.81 17.38
N GLY A 100 17.51 14.24 17.71
CA GLY A 100 17.23 13.61 19.00
C GLY A 100 16.73 14.56 20.07
N ASN A 101 16.43 15.82 19.74
CA ASN A 101 15.86 16.77 20.71
C ASN A 101 14.43 16.37 21.04
N PHE A 102 14.09 16.45 22.32
CA PHE A 102 12.77 16.12 22.84
C PHE A 102 11.71 17.12 22.37
N LEU A 103 10.61 16.59 21.82
CA LEU A 103 9.46 17.38 21.34
C LEU A 103 8.20 17.15 22.17
N GLY A 104 8.11 16.05 22.90
CA GLY A 104 6.95 15.70 23.70
C GLY A 104 6.83 14.21 23.98
N TRP A 105 5.72 13.83 24.61
CA TRP A 105 5.45 12.46 25.00
C TRP A 105 4.37 11.82 24.13
N HIS A 106 4.46 10.51 23.93
CA HIS A 106 3.42 9.71 23.29
C HIS A 106 3.06 8.46 24.11
N GLU A 107 1.97 7.79 23.75
CA GLU A 107 1.41 6.64 24.48
C GLU A 107 2.07 5.29 24.14
N GLY A 108 3.03 5.27 23.24
CA GLY A 108 3.72 4.08 22.75
C GLY A 108 3.88 4.12 21.23
N TYR A 109 5.05 3.71 20.74
CA TYR A 109 5.34 3.75 19.30
C TYR A 109 4.37 2.93 18.44
N PRO A 110 3.71 1.84 18.89
CA PRO A 110 2.78 1.07 18.05
C PRO A 110 1.56 1.86 17.56
N PHE A 111 1.27 2.99 18.19
CA PHE A 111 0.16 3.86 17.80
C PHE A 111 0.52 4.85 16.67
N TYR A 112 1.71 4.74 16.10
CA TYR A 112 2.20 5.68 15.08
C TYR A 112 2.67 4.95 13.84
N THR A 113 2.57 5.63 12.69
CA THR A 113 2.97 5.09 11.38
C THR A 113 3.79 6.13 10.64
N VAL A 114 4.83 5.69 9.92
CA VAL A 114 5.65 6.57 9.06
C VAL A 114 4.75 7.31 8.06
N GLY A 115 4.96 8.63 7.95
CA GLY A 115 4.13 9.53 7.16
C GLY A 115 2.90 10.10 7.89
N GLN A 116 2.62 9.67 9.13
CA GLN A 116 1.52 10.22 9.91
C GLN A 116 1.76 11.68 10.29
N ARG A 117 0.76 12.53 10.02
CA ARG A 117 0.75 13.95 10.38
C ARG A 117 -0.23 14.25 11.51
N ARG A 118 -1.42 13.60 11.50
CA ARG A 118 -2.50 13.89 12.44
C ARG A 118 -2.45 12.98 13.66
N GLY A 119 -3.03 13.43 14.78
CA GLY A 119 -3.14 12.63 15.99
C GLY A 119 -1.82 12.45 16.74
N LEU A 120 -0.87 13.37 16.57
CA LEU A 120 0.39 13.38 17.32
C LEU A 120 0.22 13.98 18.73
N GLY A 121 -0.82 14.80 18.95
CA GLY A 121 -1.06 15.45 20.24
C GLY A 121 -0.03 16.50 20.61
N LEU A 122 0.70 17.04 19.63
CA LEU A 122 1.72 18.07 19.81
C LEU A 122 1.24 19.42 19.24
N GLN A 123 1.60 20.49 19.92
CA GLN A 123 1.46 21.87 19.42
C GLN A 123 2.84 22.35 18.99
N LEU A 124 3.08 22.35 17.69
CA LEU A 124 4.35 22.77 17.07
C LEU A 124 4.08 23.87 16.08
N ASN A 125 5.05 24.79 15.93
CA ASN A 125 4.95 25.94 15.03
C ASN A 125 4.99 25.59 13.54
N SER A 126 5.33 24.34 13.20
CA SER A 126 5.43 23.86 11.82
C SER A 126 4.80 22.48 11.67
N ALA A 127 4.39 22.14 10.44
CA ALA A 127 3.87 20.83 10.12
C ALA A 127 5.00 19.79 10.17
N VAL A 128 4.81 18.77 11.02
CA VAL A 128 5.73 17.64 11.15
C VAL A 128 5.03 16.31 10.85
N PHE A 129 5.83 15.33 10.48
CA PHE A 129 5.40 14.00 10.09
C PHE A 129 6.26 12.96 10.80
N VAL A 130 5.69 11.80 11.07
CA VAL A 130 6.46 10.65 11.57
C VAL A 130 7.43 10.22 10.47
N LYS A 131 8.72 10.39 10.70
CA LYS A 131 9.80 9.98 9.78
C LYS A 131 10.28 8.56 10.04
N GLU A 132 10.44 8.22 11.32
CA GLU A 132 11.06 6.97 11.76
C GLU A 132 10.46 6.52 13.10
N ILE A 133 10.43 5.21 13.32
CA ILE A 133 10.02 4.60 14.59
C ILE A 133 11.20 3.80 15.14
N ARG A 134 11.78 4.26 16.23
CA ARG A 134 12.85 3.59 16.96
C ARG A 134 12.26 2.71 18.04
N ARG A 135 12.04 1.46 17.68
CA ARG A 135 11.29 0.51 18.54
C ARG A 135 11.99 0.19 19.86
N LYS A 136 13.32 0.10 19.86
CA LYS A 136 14.11 -0.24 21.06
C LYS A 136 14.03 0.86 22.10
N GLU A 137 14.15 2.09 21.66
CA GLU A 137 14.17 3.31 22.46
C GLU A 137 12.76 3.80 22.81
N ASN A 138 11.72 3.23 22.20
CA ASN A 138 10.34 3.72 22.26
C ASN A 138 10.26 5.20 21.86
N GLU A 139 10.91 5.54 20.75
CA GLU A 139 10.95 6.89 20.20
C GLU A 139 10.25 6.95 18.83
N VAL A 140 9.57 8.06 18.59
CA VAL A 140 8.99 8.43 17.29
C VAL A 140 9.68 9.69 16.81
N VAL A 141 10.46 9.58 15.74
CA VAL A 141 11.18 10.71 15.13
C VAL A 141 10.24 11.49 14.25
N LEU A 142 10.15 12.80 14.47
CA LEU A 142 9.35 13.73 13.69
C LEU A 142 10.26 14.60 12.83
N ALA A 143 9.81 14.88 11.59
CA ALA A 143 10.54 15.69 10.64
C ALA A 143 9.60 16.44 9.70
N PRO A 144 10.08 17.49 9.00
CA PRO A 144 9.36 18.09 7.89
C PRO A 144 9.11 17.09 6.76
N LEU A 145 8.07 17.31 5.94
CA LEU A 145 7.72 16.41 4.83
C LEU A 145 8.89 16.14 3.88
N ALA A 146 9.70 17.15 3.61
CA ALA A 146 10.87 17.03 2.72
C ALA A 146 11.86 15.93 3.16
N SER A 147 11.97 15.66 4.45
CA SER A 147 12.86 14.62 5.00
C SER A 147 12.32 13.19 4.83
N LEU A 148 11.07 13.02 4.36
CA LEU A 148 10.45 11.72 4.19
C LEU A 148 10.59 11.15 2.77
N TYR A 149 11.08 11.94 1.83
CA TYR A 149 11.27 11.49 0.45
C TYR A 149 12.43 10.50 0.33
N ARG A 150 12.18 9.42 -0.40
CA ARG A 150 13.16 8.38 -0.74
C ARG A 150 12.98 7.97 -2.18
N ASN A 151 14.06 7.65 -2.85
CA ASN A 151 14.08 7.12 -4.21
C ASN A 151 14.45 5.64 -4.27
N GLU A 152 14.65 5.01 -3.11
CA GLU A 152 14.97 3.59 -3.01
C GLU A 152 14.15 2.91 -1.93
N MET A 153 13.83 1.63 -2.16
CA MET A 153 13.26 0.74 -1.16
C MET A 153 13.72 -0.70 -1.37
N TRP A 154 13.81 -1.43 -0.27
CA TRP A 154 14.21 -2.83 -0.23
C TRP A 154 13.01 -3.70 0.10
N LEU A 155 12.76 -4.73 -0.72
CA LEU A 155 11.65 -5.64 -0.54
C LEU A 155 12.17 -7.06 -0.27
N LYS A 156 11.52 -7.74 0.66
CA LYS A 156 11.71 -9.15 0.96
C LYS A 156 10.40 -9.92 0.74
N ASP A 157 10.47 -11.23 0.78
CA ASP A 157 9.30 -12.11 0.66
C ASP A 157 8.45 -11.80 -0.58
N TRP A 158 9.11 -11.55 -1.70
CA TRP A 158 8.48 -11.13 -2.95
C TRP A 158 7.85 -12.30 -3.72
N ASN A 159 6.82 -12.00 -4.48
CA ASN A 159 6.12 -12.91 -5.39
C ASN A 159 5.93 -12.21 -6.73
N LEU A 160 6.74 -12.57 -7.73
CA LEU A 160 6.66 -12.01 -9.08
C LEU A 160 6.05 -13.04 -10.02
N VAL A 161 5.04 -12.64 -10.78
CA VAL A 161 4.40 -13.49 -11.80
C VAL A 161 5.35 -13.72 -12.97
N ASP A 162 6.16 -12.73 -13.31
CA ASP A 162 7.08 -12.77 -14.44
C ASP A 162 8.37 -11.99 -14.09
N GLU A 163 9.32 -12.72 -13.54
CA GLU A 163 10.60 -12.15 -13.10
C GLU A 163 11.37 -11.51 -14.25
N GLU A 164 11.42 -12.19 -15.39
CA GLU A 164 12.15 -11.72 -16.58
C GLU A 164 11.64 -10.36 -17.03
N LYS A 165 10.31 -10.20 -17.14
CA LYS A 165 9.73 -8.92 -17.51
C LYS A 165 9.95 -7.84 -16.46
N VAL A 166 9.92 -8.19 -15.16
CA VAL A 166 10.14 -7.21 -14.09
C VAL A 166 11.59 -6.72 -14.09
N PHE A 167 12.57 -7.61 -14.27
CA PHE A 167 13.98 -7.22 -14.19
C PHE A 167 14.48 -6.53 -15.48
N ASN A 168 13.91 -6.83 -16.66
CA ASN A 168 14.38 -6.33 -17.94
C ASN A 168 13.54 -5.16 -18.50
N SER A 169 12.42 -4.81 -17.88
CA SER A 169 11.57 -3.72 -18.37
C SER A 169 11.89 -2.38 -17.71
N GLU A 170 12.00 -1.34 -18.52
CA GLU A 170 12.08 0.04 -18.04
C GLU A 170 10.70 0.66 -17.73
N LYS A 171 9.62 -0.07 -18.01
CA LYS A 171 8.23 0.41 -17.87
C LYS A 171 7.50 -0.21 -16.69
N ILE A 172 8.22 -0.52 -15.62
CA ILE A 172 7.62 -1.05 -14.40
C ILE A 172 7.06 0.10 -13.57
N ILE A 173 5.85 -0.11 -13.09
CA ILE A 173 5.18 0.78 -12.15
C ILE A 173 5.07 0.07 -10.80
N VAL A 174 5.43 0.74 -9.72
CA VAL A 174 5.21 0.25 -8.36
C VAL A 174 4.16 1.09 -7.63
N LYS A 175 3.26 0.42 -6.94
CA LYS A 175 2.33 1.03 -5.98
C LYS A 175 2.66 0.49 -4.59
N ILE A 176 2.79 1.39 -3.60
CA ILE A 176 3.00 1.05 -2.20
C ILE A 176 1.78 1.35 -1.32
N ARG A 177 0.72 1.88 -1.92
CA ARG A 177 -0.56 2.20 -1.26
C ARG A 177 -1.70 1.95 -2.23
N TYR A 178 -2.86 1.62 -1.68
CA TYR A 178 -4.08 1.34 -2.43
C TYR A 178 -4.53 2.50 -3.34
N ARG A 179 -4.56 3.71 -2.81
CA ARG A 179 -4.96 4.89 -3.58
C ARG A 179 -3.74 5.75 -3.89
N LYS A 180 -3.63 6.13 -5.16
CA LYS A 180 -2.61 7.00 -5.74
C LYS A 180 -1.24 6.33 -5.96
N GLN A 181 -0.51 6.92 -6.86
CA GLN A 181 0.90 6.73 -7.16
C GLN A 181 1.20 5.48 -8.00
N ALA A 182 1.08 5.67 -9.30
CA ALA A 182 1.85 4.88 -10.24
C ALA A 182 3.25 5.51 -10.31
N ASN A 183 4.26 4.88 -9.69
CA ASN A 183 5.62 5.39 -9.73
C ASN A 183 6.45 4.48 -10.62
N HIS A 184 7.07 5.06 -11.64
CA HIS A 184 8.02 4.32 -12.47
C HIS A 184 9.24 3.94 -11.66
N CYS A 185 9.72 2.71 -11.85
CA CYS A 185 10.86 2.21 -11.12
C CYS A 185 11.66 1.21 -11.94
N ARG A 186 12.88 0.96 -11.48
CA ARG A 186 13.72 -0.15 -11.88
C ARG A 186 13.83 -1.12 -10.71
N VAL A 187 13.83 -2.41 -11.00
CA VAL A 187 13.90 -3.47 -9.99
C VAL A 187 15.15 -4.29 -10.23
N THR A 188 15.94 -4.50 -9.20
CA THR A 188 17.18 -5.29 -9.25
C THR A 188 17.18 -6.32 -8.13
N LEU A 189 17.50 -7.57 -8.47
CA LEU A 189 17.70 -8.62 -7.47
C LEU A 189 19.11 -8.48 -6.88
N THR A 190 19.19 -8.43 -5.55
CA THR A 190 20.46 -8.36 -4.83
C THR A 190 21.02 -9.74 -4.53
N SER A 191 22.32 -9.81 -4.22
CA SER A 191 22.99 -11.07 -3.83
C SER A 191 22.36 -11.74 -2.61
N ASP A 192 21.74 -10.95 -1.72
CA ASP A 192 21.11 -11.41 -0.49
C ASP A 192 19.64 -11.85 -0.69
N GLY A 193 19.15 -11.85 -1.95
CA GLY A 193 17.79 -12.26 -2.28
C GLY A 193 16.70 -11.21 -2.04
N TYR A 194 17.06 -9.95 -1.77
CA TYR A 194 16.13 -8.83 -1.72
C TYR A 194 15.90 -8.22 -3.10
N LEU A 195 14.80 -7.52 -3.29
CA LEU A 195 14.63 -6.64 -4.43
C LEU A 195 14.98 -5.21 -4.02
N LEU A 196 15.95 -4.60 -4.70
CA LEU A 196 16.18 -3.17 -4.66
C LEU A 196 15.31 -2.52 -5.73
N VAL A 197 14.43 -1.63 -5.29
CA VAL A 197 13.57 -0.84 -6.17
C VAL A 197 14.05 0.59 -6.18
N THR A 198 14.52 1.05 -7.34
CA THR A 198 14.96 2.43 -7.57
C THR A 198 13.84 3.17 -8.29
N LEU A 199 13.29 4.18 -7.66
CA LEU A 199 12.20 5.02 -8.18
C LEU A 199 12.78 6.12 -9.07
N LEU A 200 12.11 6.45 -10.18
CA LEU A 200 12.50 7.57 -11.02
C LEU A 200 12.22 8.92 -10.33
N GLU A 201 11.16 8.97 -9.55
CA GLU A 201 10.81 10.13 -8.72
C GLU A 201 10.76 9.72 -7.26
N ALA A 202 11.33 10.54 -6.39
CA ALA A 202 11.32 10.26 -4.96
C ALA A 202 9.89 10.20 -4.40
N LEU A 203 9.63 9.21 -3.57
CA LEU A 203 8.32 8.96 -2.98
C LEU A 203 8.34 9.25 -1.48
N GLU A 204 7.31 9.92 -1.03
CA GLU A 204 7.17 10.26 0.40
C GLU A 204 6.74 9.06 1.24
N ALA A 205 7.27 9.00 2.45
CA ALA A 205 6.78 8.14 3.53
C ALA A 205 6.69 6.65 3.14
N ILE A 206 7.75 6.11 2.54
CA ILE A 206 7.92 4.66 2.38
C ILE A 206 8.07 4.06 3.77
N ALA A 207 7.11 3.21 4.18
CA ALA A 207 7.07 2.66 5.53
C ALA A 207 7.44 1.18 5.53
N PRO A 208 8.30 0.73 6.47
CA PRO A 208 8.58 -0.69 6.66
C PRO A 208 7.32 -1.49 6.96
N GLY A 209 7.21 -2.70 6.40
CA GLY A 209 6.05 -3.60 6.59
C GLY A 209 4.88 -3.33 5.65
N GLN A 210 5.00 -2.39 4.71
CA GLN A 210 4.01 -2.20 3.65
C GLN A 210 4.27 -3.14 2.47
N ALA A 211 3.19 -3.53 1.78
CA ALA A 211 3.28 -4.24 0.51
C ALA A 211 3.64 -3.28 -0.62
N ALA A 212 4.36 -3.80 -1.63
CA ALA A 212 4.61 -3.13 -2.90
C ALA A 212 4.08 -4.00 -4.04
N ALA A 213 3.16 -3.49 -4.84
CA ALA A 213 2.63 -4.21 -5.99
C ALA A 213 3.23 -3.64 -7.29
N PHE A 214 3.77 -4.54 -8.12
CA PHE A 214 4.33 -4.19 -9.41
C PHE A 214 3.32 -4.37 -10.53
N TYR A 215 3.32 -3.42 -11.45
CA TYR A 215 2.50 -3.43 -12.65
C TYR A 215 3.40 -3.22 -13.86
N LEU A 216 3.21 -4.05 -14.87
CA LEU A 216 3.71 -3.75 -16.20
C LEU A 216 2.85 -2.61 -16.77
N SER A 217 3.47 -1.61 -17.37
CA SER A 217 2.73 -0.53 -18.01
C SER A 217 1.86 -1.12 -19.13
N LEU A 218 0.55 -1.17 -18.92
CA LEU A 218 -0.43 -1.79 -19.82
C LEU A 218 -0.74 -0.94 -21.06
N ILE A 219 0.03 0.13 -21.34
CA ILE A 219 -0.20 0.99 -22.51
C ILE A 219 -0.02 0.24 -23.84
N HIS A 220 0.50 -0.98 -23.84
CA HIS A 220 0.75 -1.77 -25.07
C HIS A 220 0.00 -3.11 -25.18
N ILE A 221 -0.97 -3.42 -24.33
CA ILE A 221 -1.73 -4.67 -24.43
C ILE A 221 -3.17 -4.45 -24.98
N SER A 222 -3.55 -3.22 -25.24
CA SER A 222 -4.91 -2.89 -25.71
C SER A 222 -4.96 -2.06 -27.00
N GLU A 223 -4.15 -2.39 -28.00
CA GLU A 223 -4.57 -2.08 -29.37
C GLU A 223 -5.13 -3.36 -29.97
N PRO A 224 -6.45 -3.42 -30.24
CA PRO A 224 -6.96 -4.45 -31.11
C PRO A 224 -6.36 -4.16 -32.50
N THR A 225 -5.49 -5.02 -32.96
CA THR A 225 -5.14 -5.09 -34.37
C THR A 225 -6.43 -5.27 -35.16
N ARG A 226 -6.78 -4.26 -35.92
CA ARG A 226 -7.77 -4.36 -37.01
C ARG A 226 -7.27 -5.30 -38.08
#